data_de8ce7edb5631ab69e562b1524aa02d4
#
_entry.id   de8ce7edb5631ab69e562b1524aa02d4
#
_cell.length_a   1.000
_cell.length_b   1.000
_cell.length_c   1.000
_cell.angle_alpha   90.00
_cell.angle_beta   90.00
_cell.angle_gamma   90.00
#
_symmetry.space_group_name_H-M   'P 1'
#
loop_
_entity.id
_entity.type
_entity.pdbx_description
1 polymer ?
#
loop_
_entity_poly.entity_id
_entity_poly.type
_entity_poly.pdbx_seq_one_letter_code
_entity_poly.pdbx_strand_id
1 'polypeptide(L)'
;MSTIKRIAKNAGVTFIGDNLLKILSTILVIFIARYLGDVEYGKFAFALSFTGLFFILMDLGTRILIVREIAQNRKEASKIVANVLMLKFLSSIFVYVLILVSAYGLKYNTETIIAIAIAAAGLVFDSLSMTVGSIFQAFERLEIPAIMRTIRIAVRLAVTLPLLISGSNFLTILLVYAAVQFLDFMVSMFICYKRFVALAFDFDKKLILQLLKKSFPFLLSGIFVTVYFRIDITLMSKLAPASLLGIYDSVSRDAVIGWYSSAYNLLDAATSIAVAVSASILPVAVVYFHESKEKLLKLYSLSIRFLTYLSIPIAVGTTLLADKIILLLYGSAYANAALALRILVWTLIPLCINYIMGATMIAIHKEKEGMYILFLNAVVNIILNLLLIPKYSLYGAAIATVLTEIFYFSGYYYIMSRHIGKIDVLSLVLKPLIASLIMGMVIYYSINLNVIVLVALGALVYSACMYMLKAVNEEEMALIRKIFIEKKQ
;
A
#
# COMPACT_ATOMS: atom_id res chain seq x y z
N MET A 1 -1.66 -34.01 -7.17
CA MET A 1 -0.83 -32.98 -6.56
C MET A 1 -1.21 -32.89 -5.09
N SER A 2 -0.26 -32.96 -4.16
CA SER A 2 -0.60 -32.79 -2.73
C SER A 2 -1.14 -31.37 -2.50
N THR A 3 -2.07 -31.23 -1.55
CA THR A 3 -2.69 -29.94 -1.20
C THR A 3 -1.64 -28.85 -0.94
N ILE A 4 -0.50 -29.22 -0.34
CA ILE A 4 0.62 -28.31 -0.08
C ILE A 4 1.27 -27.81 -1.38
N LYS A 5 1.49 -28.66 -2.40
CA LYS A 5 2.04 -28.23 -3.70
C LYS A 5 1.07 -27.27 -4.43
N ARG A 6 -0.23 -27.48 -4.31
CA ARG A 6 -1.26 -26.61 -4.91
C ARG A 6 -1.29 -25.24 -4.22
N ILE A 7 -1.23 -25.21 -2.89
CA ILE A 7 -1.17 -23.98 -2.09
C ILE A 7 0.11 -23.19 -2.42
N ALA A 8 1.27 -23.83 -2.44
CA ALA A 8 2.55 -23.18 -2.74
C ALA A 8 2.59 -22.63 -4.19
N LYS A 9 2.04 -23.37 -5.16
CA LYS A 9 1.94 -22.90 -6.56
C LYS A 9 1.02 -21.68 -6.65
N ASN A 10 -0.15 -21.74 -6.02
CA ASN A 10 -1.12 -20.63 -6.05
C ASN A 10 -0.56 -19.38 -5.35
N ALA A 11 0.09 -19.53 -4.20
CA ALA A 11 0.77 -18.44 -3.51
C ALA A 11 1.87 -17.81 -4.37
N GLY A 12 2.69 -18.62 -5.06
CA GLY A 12 3.74 -18.12 -5.95
C GLY A 12 3.20 -17.38 -7.17
N VAL A 13 2.13 -17.88 -7.78
CA VAL A 13 1.48 -17.21 -8.93
C VAL A 13 0.83 -15.89 -8.51
N THR A 14 0.12 -15.88 -7.36
CA THR A 14 -0.47 -14.65 -6.80
C THR A 14 0.61 -13.62 -6.48
N PHE A 15 1.72 -14.05 -5.86
CA PHE A 15 2.85 -13.19 -5.54
C PHE A 15 3.47 -12.51 -6.77
N ILE A 16 3.78 -13.28 -7.82
CA ILE A 16 4.36 -12.72 -9.05
C ILE A 16 3.33 -11.81 -9.74
N GLY A 17 2.07 -12.22 -9.78
CA GLY A 17 0.99 -11.45 -10.37
C GLY A 17 0.79 -10.10 -9.66
N ASP A 18 0.70 -10.09 -8.33
CA ASP A 18 0.48 -8.87 -7.57
C ASP A 18 1.66 -7.88 -7.68
N ASN A 19 2.92 -8.37 -7.70
CA ASN A 19 4.08 -7.51 -7.93
C ASN A 19 4.13 -6.94 -9.35
N LEU A 20 3.81 -7.73 -10.38
CA LEU A 20 3.71 -7.24 -11.76
C LEU A 20 2.63 -6.17 -11.89
N LEU A 21 1.46 -6.39 -11.29
CA LEU A 21 0.37 -5.42 -11.26
C LEU A 21 0.76 -4.12 -10.54
N LYS A 22 1.53 -4.22 -9.45
CA LYS A 22 2.04 -3.05 -8.73
C LYS A 22 3.00 -2.24 -9.60
N ILE A 23 3.92 -2.90 -10.30
CA ILE A 23 4.85 -2.25 -11.23
C ILE A 23 4.08 -1.55 -12.35
N LEU A 24 3.13 -2.23 -13.00
CA LEU A 24 2.32 -1.65 -14.06
C LEU A 24 1.49 -0.46 -13.57
N SER A 25 0.91 -0.56 -12.37
CA SER A 25 0.17 0.53 -11.73
C SER A 25 1.07 1.73 -11.43
N THR A 26 2.29 1.49 -10.93
CA THR A 26 3.26 2.56 -10.66
C THR A 26 3.69 3.25 -11.95
N ILE A 27 3.96 2.49 -13.00
CA ILE A 27 4.28 3.03 -14.33
C ILE A 27 3.13 3.90 -14.84
N LEU A 28 1.88 3.43 -14.75
CA LEU A 28 0.71 4.21 -15.16
C LEU A 28 0.63 5.55 -14.40
N VAL A 29 0.84 5.52 -13.07
CA VAL A 29 0.80 6.74 -12.26
C VAL A 29 1.93 7.71 -12.63
N ILE A 30 3.14 7.20 -12.93
CA ILE A 30 4.26 8.02 -13.43
C ILE A 30 3.88 8.70 -14.75
N PHE A 31 3.29 7.98 -15.70
CA PHE A 31 2.82 8.57 -16.96
C PHE A 31 1.74 9.63 -16.70
N ILE A 32 0.74 9.33 -15.87
CA ILE A 32 -0.31 10.32 -15.52
C ILE A 32 0.32 11.59 -14.96
N ALA A 33 1.21 11.46 -13.97
CA ALA A 33 1.88 12.60 -13.35
C ALA A 33 2.71 13.40 -14.36
N ARG A 34 3.47 12.72 -15.22
CA ARG A 34 4.36 13.37 -16.19
C ARG A 34 3.58 14.15 -17.24
N TYR A 35 2.46 13.62 -17.74
CA TYR A 35 1.66 14.28 -18.79
C TYR A 35 0.72 15.35 -18.25
N LEU A 36 0.16 15.16 -17.06
CA LEU A 36 -0.71 16.17 -16.45
C LEU A 36 0.05 17.36 -15.86
N GLY A 37 1.32 17.17 -15.47
CA GLY A 37 2.07 18.16 -14.69
C GLY A 37 1.66 18.14 -13.20
N ASP A 38 2.40 18.88 -12.40
CA ASP A 38 2.33 18.81 -10.93
C ASP A 38 0.99 19.29 -10.36
N VAL A 39 0.40 20.36 -10.90
CA VAL A 39 -0.87 20.92 -10.42
C VAL A 39 -2.06 19.99 -10.73
N GLU A 40 -2.21 19.58 -11.98
CA GLU A 40 -3.32 18.72 -12.41
C GLU A 40 -3.22 17.31 -11.78
N TYR A 41 -1.99 16.78 -11.70
CA TYR A 41 -1.74 15.54 -10.98
C TYR A 41 -2.03 15.67 -9.48
N GLY A 42 -1.75 16.82 -8.89
CA GLY A 42 -2.08 17.10 -7.49
C GLY A 42 -3.59 17.06 -7.24
N LYS A 43 -4.40 17.66 -8.11
CA LYS A 43 -5.86 17.58 -8.06
C LYS A 43 -6.37 16.14 -8.22
N PHE A 44 -5.79 15.39 -9.16
CA PHE A 44 -6.09 13.98 -9.37
C PHE A 44 -5.76 13.13 -8.13
N ALA A 45 -4.55 13.28 -7.58
CA ALA A 45 -4.09 12.55 -6.40
C ALA A 45 -4.90 12.91 -5.15
N PHE A 46 -5.24 14.21 -4.99
CA PHE A 46 -6.11 14.68 -3.93
C PHE A 46 -7.49 14.02 -3.98
N ALA A 47 -8.16 14.04 -5.14
CA ALA A 47 -9.48 13.45 -5.28
C ALA A 47 -9.50 11.97 -4.91
N LEU A 48 -8.50 11.19 -5.35
CA LEU A 48 -8.35 9.78 -4.99
C LEU A 48 -8.01 9.56 -3.51
N SER A 49 -7.17 10.41 -2.93
CA SER A 49 -6.80 10.30 -1.52
C SER A 49 -7.94 10.67 -0.59
N PHE A 50 -8.62 11.79 -0.87
CA PHE A 50 -9.77 12.25 -0.09
C PHE A 50 -10.89 11.21 -0.08
N THR A 51 -11.28 10.71 -1.26
CA THR A 51 -12.31 9.66 -1.35
C THR A 51 -11.83 8.35 -0.70
N GLY A 52 -10.56 8.02 -0.82
CA GLY A 52 -9.95 6.85 -0.20
C GLY A 52 -10.04 6.81 1.31
N LEU A 53 -10.11 7.97 2.01
CA LEU A 53 -10.36 8.03 3.47
C LEU A 53 -11.69 7.38 3.86
N PHE A 54 -12.68 7.45 2.99
CA PHE A 54 -14.02 6.93 3.25
C PHE A 54 -14.21 5.48 2.77
N PHE A 55 -13.22 4.90 2.08
CA PHE A 55 -13.34 3.56 1.48
C PHE A 55 -13.73 2.49 2.50
N ILE A 56 -13.13 2.52 3.69
CA ILE A 56 -13.41 1.52 4.72
C ILE A 56 -14.85 1.58 5.25
N LEU A 57 -15.49 2.76 5.20
CA LEU A 57 -16.90 2.91 5.54
C LEU A 57 -17.80 2.29 4.47
N MET A 58 -17.39 2.27 3.20
CA MET A 58 -18.07 1.50 2.14
C MET A 58 -17.82 0.00 2.31
N ASP A 59 -16.59 -0.39 2.68
CA ASP A 59 -16.21 -1.80 2.85
C ASP A 59 -16.83 -2.44 4.11
N LEU A 60 -17.10 -1.66 5.16
CA LEU A 60 -17.64 -2.10 6.44
C LEU A 60 -16.82 -3.24 7.11
N GLY A 61 -15.59 -3.51 6.66
CA GLY A 61 -14.76 -4.60 7.15
C GLY A 61 -15.33 -6.02 6.88
N THR A 62 -16.29 -6.14 5.97
CA THR A 62 -17.06 -7.38 5.77
C THR A 62 -16.35 -8.42 4.91
N ARG A 63 -15.31 -8.06 4.14
CA ARG A 63 -14.66 -8.97 3.16
C ARG A 63 -14.20 -10.30 3.76
N ILE A 64 -13.49 -10.25 4.88
CA ILE A 64 -13.00 -11.47 5.55
C ILE A 64 -14.14 -12.34 6.03
N LEU A 65 -15.22 -11.72 6.53
CA LEU A 65 -16.40 -12.45 7.01
C LEU A 65 -17.16 -13.11 5.87
N ILE A 66 -17.31 -12.47 4.72
CA ILE A 66 -17.97 -13.05 3.54
C ILE A 66 -17.26 -14.33 3.14
N VAL A 67 -15.92 -14.28 3.04
CA VAL A 67 -15.13 -15.48 2.71
C VAL A 67 -15.39 -16.60 3.72
N ARG A 68 -15.37 -16.27 5.01
CA ARG A 68 -15.54 -17.24 6.10
C ARG A 68 -16.96 -17.84 6.13
N GLU A 69 -17.99 -17.01 6.12
CA GLU A 69 -19.39 -17.46 6.25
C GLU A 69 -19.80 -18.30 5.03
N ILE A 70 -19.44 -17.89 3.80
CA ILE A 70 -19.73 -18.66 2.59
C ILE A 70 -18.94 -19.98 2.54
N ALA A 71 -17.66 -19.97 2.94
CA ALA A 71 -16.84 -21.18 2.96
C ALA A 71 -17.39 -22.22 3.96
N GLN A 72 -17.96 -21.78 5.09
CA GLN A 72 -18.57 -22.66 6.09
C GLN A 72 -19.93 -23.21 5.67
N ASN A 73 -20.75 -22.42 4.97
CA ASN A 73 -22.08 -22.83 4.53
C ASN A 73 -22.39 -22.40 3.10
N ARG A 74 -21.92 -23.18 2.13
CA ARG A 74 -22.15 -22.92 0.70
C ARG A 74 -23.62 -22.94 0.29
N LYS A 75 -24.50 -23.62 1.05
CA LYS A 75 -25.94 -23.67 0.74
C LYS A 75 -26.62 -22.31 0.96
N GLU A 76 -26.15 -21.54 1.91
CA GLU A 76 -26.67 -20.20 2.21
C GLU A 76 -25.94 -19.08 1.43
N ALA A 77 -25.00 -19.43 0.56
CA ALA A 77 -24.22 -18.44 -0.19
C ALA A 77 -25.10 -17.44 -0.93
N SER A 78 -26.19 -17.87 -1.56
CA SER A 78 -27.14 -17.00 -2.28
C SER A 78 -27.74 -15.92 -1.37
N LYS A 79 -28.21 -16.33 -0.18
CA LYS A 79 -28.80 -15.42 0.81
C LYS A 79 -27.75 -14.46 1.37
N ILE A 80 -26.56 -14.97 1.75
CA ILE A 80 -25.46 -14.15 2.28
C ILE A 80 -25.04 -13.12 1.24
N VAL A 81 -24.82 -13.52 -0.01
CA VAL A 81 -24.36 -12.64 -1.09
C VAL A 81 -25.37 -11.54 -1.38
N ALA A 82 -26.67 -11.88 -1.52
CA ALA A 82 -27.71 -10.90 -1.77
C ALA A 82 -27.80 -9.84 -0.65
N ASN A 83 -27.81 -10.28 0.61
CA ASN A 83 -27.88 -9.37 1.77
C ASN A 83 -26.63 -8.50 1.90
N VAL A 84 -25.44 -9.05 1.65
CA VAL A 84 -24.18 -8.28 1.71
C VAL A 84 -24.10 -7.28 0.57
N LEU A 85 -24.41 -7.66 -0.67
CA LEU A 85 -24.40 -6.73 -1.80
C LEU A 85 -25.40 -5.58 -1.60
N MET A 86 -26.58 -5.88 -1.09
CA MET A 86 -27.58 -4.87 -0.74
C MET A 86 -27.05 -3.92 0.36
N LEU A 87 -26.51 -4.46 1.44
CA LEU A 87 -25.90 -3.67 2.52
C LEU A 87 -24.80 -2.76 1.98
N LYS A 88 -23.90 -3.32 1.15
CA LYS A 88 -22.79 -2.59 0.53
C LYS A 88 -23.27 -1.51 -0.42
N PHE A 89 -24.29 -1.79 -1.22
CA PHE A 89 -24.87 -0.80 -2.11
C PHE A 89 -25.46 0.39 -1.34
N LEU A 90 -26.25 0.11 -0.30
CA LEU A 90 -26.84 1.15 0.55
C LEU A 90 -25.77 1.95 1.32
N SER A 91 -24.79 1.26 1.91
CA SER A 91 -23.66 1.92 2.60
C SER A 91 -22.82 2.76 1.63
N SER A 92 -22.60 2.30 0.41
CA SER A 92 -21.86 3.04 -0.61
C SER A 92 -22.57 4.31 -1.06
N ILE A 93 -23.89 4.27 -1.23
CA ILE A 93 -24.69 5.47 -1.51
C ILE A 93 -24.61 6.46 -0.34
N PHE A 94 -24.80 5.98 0.89
CA PHE A 94 -24.69 6.82 2.08
C PHE A 94 -23.32 7.49 2.18
N VAL A 95 -22.25 6.71 2.01
CA VAL A 95 -20.87 7.22 2.08
C VAL A 95 -20.56 8.14 0.90
N TYR A 96 -21.09 7.87 -0.30
CA TYR A 96 -20.98 8.78 -1.45
C TYR A 96 -21.55 10.17 -1.12
N VAL A 97 -22.75 10.22 -0.56
CA VAL A 97 -23.36 11.48 -0.11
C VAL A 97 -22.52 12.13 1.00
N LEU A 98 -22.05 11.35 1.97
CA LEU A 98 -21.19 11.83 3.05
C LEU A 98 -19.88 12.46 2.52
N ILE A 99 -19.26 11.87 1.50
CA ILE A 99 -18.07 12.42 0.83
C ILE A 99 -18.40 13.80 0.23
N LEU A 100 -19.52 13.93 -0.52
CA LEU A 100 -19.90 15.19 -1.16
C LEU A 100 -20.25 16.27 -0.13
N VAL A 101 -21.00 15.91 0.92
CA VAL A 101 -21.32 16.81 2.02
C VAL A 101 -20.04 17.29 2.74
N SER A 102 -19.09 16.37 2.97
CA SER A 102 -17.80 16.70 3.58
C SER A 102 -16.98 17.63 2.68
N ALA A 103 -16.95 17.38 1.36
CA ALA A 103 -16.25 18.23 0.40
C ALA A 103 -16.85 19.64 0.33
N TYR A 104 -18.17 19.74 0.31
CA TYR A 104 -18.89 21.01 0.34
C TYR A 104 -18.67 21.75 1.66
N GLY A 105 -18.80 21.08 2.79
CA GLY A 105 -18.59 21.65 4.14
C GLY A 105 -17.15 22.16 4.34
N LEU A 106 -16.18 21.50 3.73
CA LEU A 106 -14.77 21.94 3.70
C LEU A 106 -14.51 23.07 2.70
N LYS A 107 -15.54 23.58 1.99
CA LYS A 107 -15.46 24.72 1.06
C LYS A 107 -14.40 24.51 -0.03
N TYR A 108 -14.35 23.33 -0.66
CA TYR A 108 -13.57 23.14 -1.87
C TYR A 108 -14.24 23.83 -3.07
N ASN A 109 -13.45 24.20 -4.07
CA ASN A 109 -13.96 24.79 -5.31
C ASN A 109 -14.77 23.76 -6.13
N THR A 110 -15.57 24.24 -7.06
CA THR A 110 -16.48 23.41 -7.88
C THR A 110 -15.73 22.34 -8.67
N GLU A 111 -14.56 22.66 -9.24
CA GLU A 111 -13.74 21.72 -9.99
C GLU A 111 -13.28 20.54 -9.10
N THR A 112 -12.82 20.83 -7.89
CA THR A 112 -12.40 19.82 -6.90
C THR A 112 -13.60 18.98 -6.45
N ILE A 113 -14.78 19.58 -6.24
CA ILE A 113 -15.99 18.83 -5.87
C ILE A 113 -16.38 17.87 -6.99
N ILE A 114 -16.32 18.29 -8.26
CA ILE A 114 -16.59 17.44 -9.43
C ILE A 114 -15.58 16.27 -9.46
N ALA A 115 -14.30 16.56 -9.27
CA ALA A 115 -13.26 15.54 -9.22
C ALA A 115 -13.51 14.50 -8.11
N ILE A 116 -13.86 14.97 -6.91
CA ILE A 116 -14.24 14.12 -5.77
C ILE A 116 -15.48 13.29 -6.12
N ALA A 117 -16.49 13.86 -6.74
CA ALA A 117 -17.71 13.15 -7.12
C ALA A 117 -17.42 12.00 -8.11
N ILE A 118 -16.59 12.26 -9.13
CA ILE A 118 -16.18 11.24 -10.10
C ILE A 118 -15.36 10.14 -9.42
N ALA A 119 -14.38 10.51 -8.61
CA ALA A 119 -13.54 9.57 -7.88
C ALA A 119 -14.37 8.72 -6.89
N ALA A 120 -15.32 9.34 -6.18
CA ALA A 120 -16.22 8.65 -5.25
C ALA A 120 -17.15 7.66 -5.98
N ALA A 121 -17.66 8.01 -7.17
CA ALA A 121 -18.45 7.09 -8.00
C ALA A 121 -17.62 5.86 -8.40
N GLY A 122 -16.36 6.04 -8.80
CA GLY A 122 -15.42 4.94 -9.05
C GLY A 122 -15.21 4.08 -7.80
N LEU A 123 -15.08 4.70 -6.62
CA LEU A 123 -14.88 4.01 -5.35
C LEU A 123 -16.06 3.12 -4.95
N VAL A 124 -17.31 3.55 -5.25
CA VAL A 124 -18.52 2.72 -5.05
C VAL A 124 -18.39 1.40 -5.81
N PHE A 125 -18.06 1.46 -7.09
CA PHE A 125 -17.91 0.26 -7.92
C PHE A 125 -16.70 -0.59 -7.50
N ASP A 126 -15.61 0.03 -7.05
CA ASP A 126 -14.46 -0.71 -6.52
C ASP A 126 -14.82 -1.51 -5.26
N SER A 127 -15.55 -0.92 -4.32
CA SER A 127 -16.04 -1.58 -3.11
C SER A 127 -16.95 -2.79 -3.43
N LEU A 128 -17.84 -2.63 -4.40
CA LEU A 128 -18.73 -3.69 -4.87
C LEU A 128 -17.95 -4.80 -5.59
N SER A 129 -17.02 -4.44 -6.48
CA SER A 129 -16.16 -5.39 -7.20
C SER A 129 -15.29 -6.22 -6.25
N MET A 130 -14.68 -5.59 -5.22
CA MET A 130 -13.94 -6.29 -4.18
C MET A 130 -14.79 -7.25 -3.36
N THR A 131 -16.07 -6.91 -3.15
CA THR A 131 -17.02 -7.81 -2.48
C THR A 131 -17.28 -9.05 -3.31
N VAL A 132 -17.52 -8.89 -4.62
CA VAL A 132 -17.65 -10.01 -5.56
C VAL A 132 -16.37 -10.85 -5.61
N GLY A 133 -15.20 -10.20 -5.58
CA GLY A 133 -13.90 -10.86 -5.49
C GLY A 133 -13.77 -11.77 -4.24
N SER A 134 -14.33 -11.34 -3.10
CA SER A 134 -14.37 -12.16 -1.86
C SER A 134 -15.28 -13.39 -2.01
N ILE A 135 -16.35 -13.30 -2.81
CA ILE A 135 -17.19 -14.45 -3.14
C ILE A 135 -16.39 -15.50 -3.93
N PHE A 136 -15.68 -15.08 -4.97
CA PHE A 136 -14.80 -16.00 -5.72
C PHE A 136 -13.76 -16.66 -4.82
N GLN A 137 -13.18 -15.89 -3.89
CA GLN A 137 -12.23 -16.41 -2.90
C GLN A 137 -12.88 -17.49 -1.99
N ALA A 138 -14.13 -17.28 -1.55
CA ALA A 138 -14.87 -18.24 -0.75
C ALA A 138 -15.14 -19.56 -1.50
N PHE A 139 -15.25 -19.50 -2.83
CA PHE A 139 -15.35 -20.67 -3.71
C PHE A 139 -13.99 -21.22 -4.16
N GLU A 140 -12.88 -20.77 -3.56
CA GLU A 140 -11.50 -21.18 -3.87
C GLU A 140 -11.04 -20.87 -5.31
N ARG A 141 -11.67 -19.87 -5.95
CA ARG A 141 -11.38 -19.44 -7.34
C ARG A 141 -10.61 -18.14 -7.36
N LEU A 142 -9.42 -18.14 -6.73
CA LEU A 142 -8.54 -16.98 -6.60
C LEU A 142 -8.01 -16.46 -7.94
N GLU A 143 -7.98 -17.32 -8.97
CA GLU A 143 -7.57 -16.93 -10.31
C GLU A 143 -8.50 -15.88 -10.95
N ILE A 144 -9.81 -15.90 -10.65
CA ILE A 144 -10.76 -14.95 -11.24
C ILE A 144 -10.47 -13.51 -10.83
N PRO A 145 -10.42 -13.15 -9.52
CA PRO A 145 -10.09 -11.79 -9.12
C PRO A 145 -8.66 -11.37 -9.52
N ALA A 146 -7.71 -12.31 -9.67
CA ALA A 146 -6.38 -12.01 -10.16
C ALA A 146 -6.40 -11.60 -11.63
N ILE A 147 -7.10 -12.36 -12.50
CA ILE A 147 -7.27 -12.04 -13.91
C ILE A 147 -8.03 -10.71 -14.08
N MET A 148 -9.11 -10.50 -13.31
CA MET A 148 -9.90 -9.27 -13.39
C MET A 148 -9.06 -8.04 -13.03
N ARG A 149 -8.21 -8.12 -11.98
CA ARG A 149 -7.28 -7.04 -11.65
C ARG A 149 -6.28 -6.76 -12.78
N THR A 150 -5.77 -7.80 -13.43
CA THR A 150 -4.84 -7.67 -14.55
C THR A 150 -5.51 -6.98 -15.74
N ILE A 151 -6.71 -7.43 -16.13
CA ILE A 151 -7.50 -6.83 -17.20
C ILE A 151 -7.81 -5.36 -16.89
N ARG A 152 -8.22 -5.05 -15.66
CA ARG A 152 -8.51 -3.69 -15.21
C ARG A 152 -7.32 -2.75 -15.41
N ILE A 153 -6.10 -3.15 -15.01
CA ILE A 153 -4.90 -2.34 -15.19
C ILE A 153 -4.53 -2.22 -16.67
N ALA A 154 -4.64 -3.30 -17.45
CA ALA A 154 -4.37 -3.29 -18.86
C ALA A 154 -5.34 -2.35 -19.62
N VAL A 155 -6.63 -2.41 -19.33
CA VAL A 155 -7.64 -1.51 -19.91
C VAL A 155 -7.39 -0.06 -19.50
N ARG A 156 -7.06 0.20 -18.23
CA ARG A 156 -6.67 1.55 -17.80
C ARG A 156 -5.49 2.08 -18.58
N LEU A 157 -4.41 1.30 -18.71
CA LEU A 157 -3.25 1.69 -19.50
C LEU A 157 -3.65 1.98 -20.95
N ALA A 158 -4.36 1.07 -21.58
CA ALA A 158 -4.73 1.16 -23.01
C ALA A 158 -5.61 2.38 -23.31
N VAL A 159 -6.48 2.80 -22.36
CA VAL A 159 -7.37 3.96 -22.54
C VAL A 159 -6.71 5.25 -22.07
N THR A 160 -6.00 5.22 -20.92
CA THR A 160 -5.42 6.42 -20.33
C THR A 160 -4.27 6.98 -21.15
N LEU A 161 -3.37 6.12 -21.69
CA LEU A 161 -2.19 6.61 -22.42
C LEU A 161 -2.55 7.41 -23.69
N PRO A 162 -3.42 6.96 -24.58
CA PRO A 162 -3.84 7.78 -25.74
C PRO A 162 -4.49 9.11 -25.33
N LEU A 163 -5.32 9.10 -24.28
CA LEU A 163 -5.96 10.32 -23.79
C LEU A 163 -4.94 11.31 -23.22
N LEU A 164 -3.93 10.85 -22.50
CA LEU A 164 -2.84 11.71 -22.01
C LEU A 164 -2.04 12.32 -23.16
N ILE A 165 -1.72 11.51 -24.18
CA ILE A 165 -1.00 11.98 -25.37
C ILE A 165 -1.84 13.01 -26.15
N SER A 166 -3.18 12.88 -26.18
CA SER A 166 -4.08 13.84 -26.80
C SER A 166 -4.31 15.13 -25.97
N GLY A 167 -3.67 15.25 -24.79
CA GLY A 167 -3.78 16.44 -23.96
C GLY A 167 -5.05 16.48 -23.10
N SER A 168 -5.67 15.36 -22.79
CA SER A 168 -6.84 15.31 -21.93
C SER A 168 -6.51 15.74 -20.50
N ASN A 169 -7.46 16.44 -19.85
CA ASN A 169 -7.33 16.93 -18.48
C ASN A 169 -7.51 15.81 -17.42
N PHE A 170 -7.21 16.12 -16.16
CA PHE A 170 -7.29 15.16 -15.05
C PHE A 170 -8.71 14.64 -14.78
N LEU A 171 -9.77 15.43 -15.06
CA LEU A 171 -11.16 14.99 -14.89
C LEU A 171 -11.50 13.86 -15.87
N THR A 172 -11.02 13.95 -17.11
CA THR A 172 -11.16 12.87 -18.10
C THR A 172 -10.48 11.59 -17.63
N ILE A 173 -9.28 11.70 -17.03
CA ILE A 173 -8.58 10.53 -16.49
C ILE A 173 -9.33 9.94 -15.29
N LEU A 174 -9.90 10.76 -14.41
CA LEU A 174 -10.76 10.29 -13.31
C LEU A 174 -12.02 9.58 -13.83
N LEU A 175 -12.63 10.09 -14.90
CA LEU A 175 -13.78 9.43 -15.55
C LEU A 175 -13.40 8.05 -16.11
N VAL A 176 -12.22 7.91 -16.73
CA VAL A 176 -11.70 6.62 -17.17
C VAL A 176 -11.54 5.67 -15.98
N TYR A 177 -10.98 6.14 -14.86
CA TYR A 177 -10.85 5.33 -13.64
C TYR A 177 -12.22 4.84 -13.14
N ALA A 178 -13.21 5.72 -13.06
CA ALA A 178 -14.57 5.38 -12.63
C ALA A 178 -15.26 4.41 -13.62
N ALA A 179 -15.14 4.66 -14.92
CA ALA A 179 -15.72 3.80 -15.96
C ALA A 179 -15.11 2.39 -15.97
N VAL A 180 -13.80 2.27 -15.82
CA VAL A 180 -13.11 0.97 -15.75
C VAL A 180 -13.52 0.22 -14.48
N GLN A 181 -13.70 0.90 -13.34
CA GLN A 181 -14.23 0.27 -12.11
C GLN A 181 -15.66 -0.22 -12.28
N PHE A 182 -16.50 0.58 -12.94
CA PHE A 182 -17.87 0.17 -13.27
C PHE A 182 -17.89 -1.08 -14.14
N LEU A 183 -17.10 -1.10 -15.22
CA LEU A 183 -16.99 -2.27 -16.11
C LEU A 183 -16.46 -3.51 -15.37
N ASP A 184 -15.44 -3.35 -14.53
CA ASP A 184 -14.90 -4.44 -13.69
C ASP A 184 -15.97 -5.02 -12.79
N PHE A 185 -16.76 -4.17 -12.13
CA PHE A 185 -17.90 -4.60 -11.31
C PHE A 185 -18.95 -5.35 -12.13
N MET A 186 -19.36 -4.81 -13.28
CA MET A 186 -20.37 -5.44 -14.15
C MET A 186 -19.93 -6.83 -14.62
N VAL A 187 -18.68 -6.96 -15.09
CA VAL A 187 -18.15 -8.24 -15.56
C VAL A 187 -18.01 -9.22 -14.40
N SER A 188 -17.46 -8.79 -13.25
CA SER A 188 -17.33 -9.63 -12.06
C SER A 188 -18.68 -10.12 -11.57
N MET A 189 -19.68 -9.24 -11.52
CA MET A 189 -21.03 -9.56 -11.12
C MET A 189 -21.73 -10.54 -12.08
N PHE A 190 -21.53 -10.36 -13.39
CA PHE A 190 -22.05 -11.27 -14.41
C PHE A 190 -21.46 -12.68 -14.28
N ILE A 191 -20.13 -12.78 -14.05
CA ILE A 191 -19.46 -14.08 -13.81
C ILE A 191 -19.98 -14.72 -12.52
N CYS A 192 -20.15 -13.92 -11.45
CA CYS A 192 -20.66 -14.38 -10.17
C CYS A 192 -22.07 -14.98 -10.30
N TYR A 193 -22.97 -14.24 -10.95
CA TYR A 193 -24.36 -14.66 -11.18
C TYR A 193 -24.45 -15.92 -12.03
N LYS A 194 -23.72 -15.99 -13.16
CA LYS A 194 -23.80 -17.15 -14.06
C LYS A 194 -23.17 -18.44 -13.52
N ARG A 195 -22.14 -18.36 -12.69
CA ARG A 195 -21.31 -19.53 -12.36
C ARG A 195 -21.31 -19.93 -10.89
N PHE A 196 -21.69 -19.04 -9.97
CA PHE A 196 -21.49 -19.31 -8.54
C PHE A 196 -22.75 -19.19 -7.70
N VAL A 197 -23.53 -18.12 -7.86
CA VAL A 197 -24.62 -17.81 -6.93
C VAL A 197 -25.80 -17.21 -7.67
N ALA A 198 -26.94 -17.90 -7.64
CA ALA A 198 -28.21 -17.29 -8.02
C ALA A 198 -28.60 -16.27 -6.95
N LEU A 199 -28.84 -15.00 -7.36
CA LEU A 199 -29.25 -13.95 -6.43
C LEU A 199 -30.72 -14.19 -6.03
N ALA A 200 -30.94 -14.61 -4.79
CA ALA A 200 -32.27 -14.61 -4.19
C ALA A 200 -32.39 -13.35 -3.32
N PHE A 201 -33.31 -12.45 -3.70
CA PHE A 201 -33.60 -11.25 -2.89
C PHE A 201 -34.45 -11.63 -1.68
N ASP A 202 -33.79 -12.23 -0.68
CA ASP A 202 -34.36 -12.55 0.63
C ASP A 202 -33.68 -11.67 1.68
N PHE A 203 -34.33 -10.56 2.04
CA PHE A 203 -33.82 -9.61 3.00
C PHE A 203 -33.92 -10.17 4.42
N ASP A 204 -32.76 -10.41 5.04
CA ASP A 204 -32.67 -10.89 6.42
C ASP A 204 -31.94 -9.86 7.32
N LYS A 205 -32.75 -9.05 8.01
CA LYS A 205 -32.27 -8.04 8.95
C LYS A 205 -31.38 -8.65 10.07
N LYS A 206 -31.72 -9.87 10.53
CA LYS A 206 -30.94 -10.53 11.61
C LYS A 206 -29.55 -10.91 11.11
N LEU A 207 -29.45 -11.47 9.90
CA LEU A 207 -28.19 -11.79 9.25
C LEU A 207 -27.31 -10.53 9.07
N ILE A 208 -27.90 -9.45 8.55
CA ILE A 208 -27.18 -8.17 8.35
C ILE A 208 -26.63 -7.65 9.69
N LEU A 209 -27.43 -7.59 10.74
CA LEU A 209 -26.99 -7.12 12.05
C LEU A 209 -25.88 -8.01 12.65
N GLN A 210 -25.96 -9.31 12.47
CA GLN A 210 -24.92 -10.26 12.90
C GLN A 210 -23.61 -10.02 12.14
N LEU A 211 -23.67 -9.83 10.82
CA LEU A 211 -22.50 -9.54 10.00
C LEU A 211 -21.86 -8.21 10.41
N LEU A 212 -22.63 -7.14 10.59
CA LEU A 212 -22.14 -5.84 11.06
C LEU A 212 -21.48 -5.94 12.43
N LYS A 213 -22.09 -6.65 13.38
CA LYS A 213 -21.51 -6.85 14.71
C LYS A 213 -20.16 -7.59 14.65
N LYS A 214 -20.08 -8.64 13.81
CA LYS A 214 -18.85 -9.43 13.62
C LYS A 214 -17.78 -8.64 12.84
N SER A 215 -18.17 -7.74 11.93
CA SER A 215 -17.22 -6.95 11.12
C SER A 215 -16.70 -5.69 11.83
N PHE A 216 -17.35 -5.24 12.89
CA PHE A 216 -17.01 -3.99 13.58
C PHE A 216 -15.52 -3.87 13.99
N PRO A 217 -14.85 -4.90 14.54
CA PRO A 217 -13.42 -4.82 14.85
C PRO A 217 -12.55 -4.61 13.60
N PHE A 218 -12.91 -5.23 12.48
CA PHE A 218 -12.21 -5.06 11.20
C PHE A 218 -12.44 -3.68 10.60
N LEU A 219 -13.68 -3.15 10.72
CA LEU A 219 -14.01 -1.78 10.34
C LEU A 219 -13.15 -0.78 11.13
N LEU A 220 -13.09 -0.93 12.45
CA LEU A 220 -12.35 -0.02 13.32
C LEU A 220 -10.84 -0.05 13.01
N SER A 221 -10.25 -1.23 12.87
CA SER A 221 -8.85 -1.36 12.45
C SER A 221 -8.61 -0.73 11.07
N GLY A 222 -9.52 -0.94 10.13
CA GLY A 222 -9.44 -0.36 8.79
C GLY A 222 -9.53 1.16 8.78
N ILE A 223 -10.32 1.78 9.68
CA ILE A 223 -10.36 3.24 9.84
C ILE A 223 -8.97 3.75 10.25
N PHE A 224 -8.34 3.16 11.26
CA PHE A 224 -7.01 3.61 11.71
C PHE A 224 -5.95 3.47 10.61
N VAL A 225 -5.95 2.34 9.89
CA VAL A 225 -5.05 2.13 8.74
C VAL A 225 -5.29 3.19 7.66
N THR A 226 -6.55 3.42 7.30
CA THR A 226 -6.89 4.35 6.22
C THR A 226 -6.53 5.79 6.58
N VAL A 227 -6.83 6.22 7.81
CA VAL A 227 -6.43 7.53 8.32
C VAL A 227 -4.92 7.68 8.30
N TYR A 228 -4.20 6.70 8.84
CA TYR A 228 -2.74 6.71 8.87
C TYR A 228 -2.10 6.89 7.47
N PHE A 229 -2.63 6.22 6.44
CA PHE A 229 -2.04 6.27 5.09
C PHE A 229 -2.55 7.41 4.19
N ARG A 230 -3.62 8.13 4.57
CA ARG A 230 -4.30 9.05 3.64
C ARG A 230 -4.56 10.44 4.19
N ILE A 231 -4.47 10.63 5.51
CA ILE A 231 -4.87 11.90 6.14
C ILE A 231 -3.94 13.06 5.78
N ASP A 232 -2.66 12.80 5.54
CA ASP A 232 -1.62 13.76 5.23
C ASP A 232 -1.95 14.60 3.99
N ILE A 233 -2.36 13.96 2.89
CA ILE A 233 -2.76 14.66 1.65
C ILE A 233 -3.99 15.55 1.90
N THR A 234 -4.95 15.05 2.69
CA THR A 234 -6.15 15.83 3.03
C THR A 234 -5.80 17.03 3.91
N LEU A 235 -4.92 16.86 4.90
CA LEU A 235 -4.44 17.98 5.72
C LEU A 235 -3.61 18.98 4.90
N MET A 236 -2.76 18.51 4.00
CA MET A 236 -2.00 19.40 3.10
C MET A 236 -2.92 20.28 2.24
N SER A 237 -4.04 19.76 1.76
CA SER A 237 -4.99 20.54 0.94
C SER A 237 -5.54 21.79 1.66
N LYS A 238 -5.51 21.80 3.00
CA LYS A 238 -6.00 22.90 3.83
C LYS A 238 -4.90 23.66 4.54
N LEU A 239 -3.87 22.96 5.00
CA LEU A 239 -2.88 23.49 5.94
C LEU A 239 -1.54 23.84 5.27
N ALA A 240 -1.25 23.34 4.05
CA ALA A 240 -0.02 23.67 3.37
C ALA A 240 0.04 25.21 3.10
N PRO A 241 1.11 25.89 3.54
CA PRO A 241 1.27 27.31 3.28
C PRO A 241 1.44 27.58 1.79
N ALA A 242 1.02 28.77 1.34
CA ALA A 242 1.18 29.22 -0.04
C ALA A 242 2.66 29.55 -0.39
N SER A 243 3.49 29.81 0.65
CA SER A 243 4.94 30.01 0.50
C SER A 243 5.67 28.74 0.96
N LEU A 244 6.54 28.19 0.15
CA LEU A 244 7.35 27.03 0.49
C LEU A 244 8.68 27.49 1.08
N LEU A 245 8.82 27.44 2.40
CA LEU A 245 10.05 27.75 3.15
C LEU A 245 10.69 29.11 2.78
N GLY A 246 9.90 30.10 2.32
CA GLY A 246 10.40 31.38 1.88
C GLY A 246 11.15 31.36 0.52
N ILE A 247 11.16 30.21 -0.17
CA ILE A 247 11.86 30.05 -1.45
C ILE A 247 10.96 30.43 -2.64
N TYR A 248 9.64 30.33 -2.48
CA TYR A 248 8.66 30.67 -3.52
C TYR A 248 7.58 31.59 -2.95
N ASP A 249 7.27 32.67 -3.61
CA ASP A 249 6.29 33.68 -3.18
C ASP A 249 4.85 33.21 -3.27
N SER A 250 4.54 32.25 -4.18
CA SER A 250 3.24 31.62 -4.27
C SER A 250 3.33 30.24 -4.92
N VAL A 251 2.98 29.20 -4.18
CA VAL A 251 2.87 27.83 -4.68
C VAL A 251 1.44 27.35 -4.54
N SER A 252 0.89 26.79 -5.61
CA SER A 252 -0.42 26.12 -5.54
C SER A 252 -0.36 24.94 -4.58
N ARG A 253 -1.37 24.80 -3.70
CA ARG A 253 -1.51 23.62 -2.82
C ARG A 253 -1.63 22.34 -3.64
N ASP A 254 -2.21 22.42 -4.82
CA ASP A 254 -2.34 21.28 -5.72
C ASP A 254 -0.97 20.82 -6.20
N ALA A 255 -0.05 21.73 -6.55
CA ALA A 255 1.33 21.37 -6.90
C ALA A 255 2.05 20.70 -5.71
N VAL A 256 1.90 21.23 -4.49
CA VAL A 256 2.46 20.63 -3.27
C VAL A 256 1.99 19.20 -3.09
N ILE A 257 0.69 18.94 -3.29
CA ILE A 257 0.11 17.60 -3.24
C ILE A 257 0.66 16.71 -4.36
N GLY A 258 0.83 17.26 -5.56
CA GLY A 258 1.42 16.55 -6.70
C GLY A 258 2.86 16.12 -6.42
N TRP A 259 3.70 17.00 -5.89
CA TRP A 259 5.08 16.69 -5.50
C TRP A 259 5.16 15.64 -4.40
N TYR A 260 4.35 15.78 -3.34
CA TYR A 260 4.30 14.80 -2.27
C TYR A 260 3.82 13.44 -2.76
N SER A 261 2.73 13.41 -3.53
CA SER A 261 2.14 12.18 -4.04
C SER A 261 3.07 11.44 -5.01
N SER A 262 3.86 12.18 -5.82
CA SER A 262 4.86 11.57 -6.70
C SER A 262 5.99 10.89 -5.93
N ALA A 263 6.51 11.53 -4.87
CA ALA A 263 7.50 10.94 -3.97
C ALA A 263 6.93 9.74 -3.20
N TYR A 264 5.71 9.87 -2.66
CA TYR A 264 5.05 8.80 -1.92
C TYR A 264 4.75 7.57 -2.78
N ASN A 265 4.40 7.76 -4.05
CA ASN A 265 4.17 6.65 -4.99
C ASN A 265 5.42 5.79 -5.22
N LEU A 266 6.62 6.39 -5.24
CA LEU A 266 7.87 5.64 -5.33
C LEU A 266 8.15 4.85 -4.03
N LEU A 267 7.89 5.44 -2.87
CA LEU A 267 7.97 4.75 -1.58
C LEU A 267 7.00 3.55 -1.55
N ASP A 268 5.75 3.77 -1.94
CA ASP A 268 4.71 2.73 -1.96
C ASP A 268 5.06 1.58 -2.93
N ALA A 269 5.71 1.85 -4.05
CA ALA A 269 6.24 0.81 -4.94
C ALA A 269 7.32 -0.04 -4.26
N ALA A 270 8.23 0.58 -3.52
CA ALA A 270 9.30 -0.12 -2.80
C ALA A 270 8.76 -1.01 -1.66
N THR A 271 7.64 -0.64 -1.02
CA THR A 271 7.04 -1.44 0.07
C THR A 271 6.47 -2.78 -0.37
N SER A 272 6.18 -2.95 -1.67
CA SER A 272 5.58 -4.18 -2.21
C SER A 272 6.37 -5.45 -1.87
N ILE A 273 7.69 -5.36 -1.78
CA ILE A 273 8.56 -6.48 -1.39
C ILE A 273 8.28 -6.88 0.06
N ALA A 274 8.15 -5.91 0.97
CA ALA A 274 7.89 -6.17 2.38
C ALA A 274 6.50 -6.80 2.60
N VAL A 275 5.48 -6.32 1.89
CA VAL A 275 4.12 -6.90 1.88
C VAL A 275 4.17 -8.36 1.45
N ALA A 276 4.88 -8.64 0.39
CA ALA A 276 5.01 -9.96 -0.18
C ALA A 276 5.74 -10.95 0.75
N VAL A 277 6.83 -10.51 1.37
CA VAL A 277 7.57 -11.31 2.36
C VAL A 277 6.71 -11.57 3.59
N SER A 278 6.01 -10.56 4.12
CA SER A 278 5.14 -10.71 5.30
C SER A 278 4.00 -11.71 5.05
N ALA A 279 3.37 -11.66 3.87
CA ALA A 279 2.33 -12.61 3.48
C ALA A 279 2.84 -14.06 3.39
N SER A 280 4.09 -14.23 2.94
CA SER A 280 4.73 -15.56 2.84
C SER A 280 5.12 -16.14 4.19
N ILE A 281 5.48 -15.29 5.15
CA ILE A 281 5.93 -15.69 6.49
C ILE A 281 4.77 -16.07 7.40
N LEU A 282 3.61 -15.42 7.27
CA LEU A 282 2.47 -15.60 8.16
C LEU A 282 2.09 -17.07 8.39
N PRO A 283 1.86 -17.91 7.35
CA PRO A 283 1.48 -19.31 7.56
C PRO A 283 2.59 -20.12 8.27
N VAL A 284 3.86 -19.83 7.99
CA VAL A 284 4.99 -20.51 8.64
C VAL A 284 5.12 -20.07 10.10
N ALA A 285 4.91 -18.78 10.37
CA ALA A 285 4.93 -18.24 11.73
C ALA A 285 3.84 -18.85 12.62
N VAL A 286 2.63 -19.09 12.07
CA VAL A 286 1.53 -19.77 12.78
C VAL A 286 1.96 -21.19 13.17
N VAL A 287 2.55 -21.96 12.26
CA VAL A 287 3.04 -23.31 12.55
C VAL A 287 4.12 -23.28 13.62
N TYR A 288 5.12 -22.42 13.47
CA TYR A 288 6.23 -22.35 14.42
C TYR A 288 5.83 -21.83 15.80
N PHE A 289 4.78 -21.03 15.89
CA PHE A 289 4.23 -20.59 17.18
C PHE A 289 3.77 -21.76 18.05
N HIS A 290 3.20 -22.80 17.43
CA HIS A 290 2.78 -24.02 18.13
C HIS A 290 3.89 -25.05 18.31
N GLU A 291 4.94 -25.03 17.47
CA GLU A 291 6.01 -26.01 17.53
C GLU A 291 7.16 -25.59 18.49
N SER A 292 7.72 -24.39 18.29
CA SER A 292 8.90 -23.92 19.03
C SER A 292 9.06 -22.42 18.96
N LYS A 293 9.15 -21.80 20.13
CA LYS A 293 9.42 -20.37 20.25
C LYS A 293 10.77 -19.98 19.60
N GLU A 294 11.76 -20.86 19.65
CA GLU A 294 13.09 -20.64 19.06
C GLU A 294 13.00 -20.60 17.52
N LYS A 295 12.27 -21.55 16.90
CA LYS A 295 12.05 -21.54 15.45
C LYS A 295 11.32 -20.27 15.00
N LEU A 296 10.32 -19.84 15.78
CA LEU A 296 9.59 -18.59 15.50
C LEU A 296 10.51 -17.38 15.60
N LEU A 297 11.33 -17.28 16.65
CA LEU A 297 12.30 -16.19 16.83
C LEU A 297 13.33 -16.16 15.69
N LYS A 298 13.82 -17.34 15.26
CA LYS A 298 14.76 -17.46 14.14
C LYS A 298 14.09 -16.98 12.84
N LEU A 299 12.88 -17.43 12.52
CA LEU A 299 12.12 -16.98 11.34
C LEU A 299 11.91 -15.46 11.35
N TYR A 300 11.45 -14.91 12.48
CA TYR A 300 11.21 -13.49 12.69
C TYR A 300 12.50 -12.67 12.49
N SER A 301 13.61 -13.08 13.12
CA SER A 301 14.91 -12.41 12.99
C SER A 301 15.45 -12.44 11.55
N LEU A 302 15.40 -13.60 10.88
CA LEU A 302 15.85 -13.76 9.49
C LEU A 302 15.06 -12.89 8.53
N SER A 303 13.75 -12.79 8.74
CA SER A 303 12.87 -12.01 7.89
C SER A 303 13.13 -10.50 8.02
N ILE A 304 13.32 -10.02 9.23
CA ILE A 304 13.71 -8.63 9.48
C ILE A 304 15.08 -8.35 8.86
N ARG A 305 16.05 -9.23 9.06
CA ARG A 305 17.39 -9.11 8.47
C ARG A 305 17.34 -8.99 6.95
N PHE A 306 16.58 -9.86 6.29
CA PHE A 306 16.44 -9.84 4.85
C PHE A 306 15.87 -8.49 4.34
N LEU A 307 14.79 -8.00 4.96
CA LEU A 307 14.20 -6.73 4.57
C LEU A 307 15.09 -5.53 4.92
N THR A 308 15.84 -5.58 6.02
CA THR A 308 16.82 -4.54 6.38
C THR A 308 17.96 -4.48 5.37
N TYR A 309 18.43 -5.64 4.88
CA TYR A 309 19.45 -5.72 3.83
C TYR A 309 19.01 -5.11 2.50
N LEU A 310 17.71 -5.05 2.24
CA LEU A 310 17.16 -4.40 1.04
C LEU A 310 16.81 -2.93 1.29
N SER A 311 16.19 -2.61 2.42
CA SER A 311 15.66 -1.26 2.67
C SER A 311 16.74 -0.21 2.91
N ILE A 312 17.84 -0.55 3.59
CA ILE A 312 18.93 0.42 3.89
C ILE A 312 19.63 0.91 2.61
N PRO A 313 20.14 0.03 1.70
CA PRO A 313 20.77 0.51 0.47
C PRO A 313 19.81 1.27 -0.43
N ILE A 314 18.52 0.88 -0.47
CA ILE A 314 17.49 1.64 -1.20
C ILE A 314 17.35 3.04 -0.59
N ALA A 315 17.27 3.16 0.75
CA ALA A 315 17.16 4.45 1.41
C ALA A 315 18.38 5.36 1.14
N VAL A 316 19.58 4.85 1.32
CA VAL A 316 20.83 5.61 1.06
C VAL A 316 20.96 5.96 -0.42
N GLY A 317 20.76 5.01 -1.32
CA GLY A 317 20.86 5.22 -2.76
C GLY A 317 19.82 6.23 -3.28
N THR A 318 18.56 6.10 -2.85
CA THR A 318 17.49 7.03 -3.21
C THR A 318 17.74 8.42 -2.65
N THR A 319 18.28 8.54 -1.43
CA THR A 319 18.64 9.84 -0.83
C THR A 319 19.64 10.60 -1.70
N LEU A 320 20.66 9.92 -2.24
CA LEU A 320 21.67 10.53 -3.11
C LEU A 320 21.17 10.80 -4.53
N LEU A 321 20.32 9.93 -5.04
CA LEU A 321 19.86 9.97 -6.43
C LEU A 321 18.47 10.63 -6.59
N ALA A 322 17.87 11.17 -5.53
CA ALA A 322 16.50 11.68 -5.54
C ALA A 322 16.22 12.64 -6.68
N ASP A 323 17.10 13.64 -6.91
CA ASP A 323 16.93 14.63 -7.99
C ASP A 323 16.91 13.96 -9.36
N LYS A 324 17.86 13.04 -9.59
CA LYS A 324 17.95 12.32 -10.87
C LYS A 324 16.77 11.38 -11.08
N ILE A 325 16.29 10.71 -10.02
CA ILE A 325 15.13 9.82 -10.08
C ILE A 325 13.87 10.63 -10.40
N ILE A 326 13.63 11.73 -9.68
CA ILE A 326 12.45 12.58 -9.89
C ILE A 326 12.49 13.20 -11.30
N LEU A 327 13.64 13.75 -11.70
CA LEU A 327 13.77 14.35 -13.02
C LEU A 327 13.56 13.33 -14.16
N LEU A 328 14.11 12.12 -14.02
CA LEU A 328 13.96 11.04 -14.99
C LEU A 328 12.50 10.59 -15.13
N LEU A 329 11.83 10.37 -14.00
CA LEU A 329 10.50 9.77 -13.99
C LEU A 329 9.39 10.78 -14.23
N TYR A 330 9.45 11.93 -13.56
CA TYR A 330 8.35 12.90 -13.54
C TYR A 330 8.67 14.21 -14.30
N GLY A 331 9.95 14.55 -14.49
CA GLY A 331 10.37 15.77 -15.16
C GLY A 331 10.62 16.95 -14.20
N SER A 332 10.98 18.11 -14.78
CA SER A 332 11.45 19.30 -14.02
C SER A 332 10.36 19.96 -13.16
N ALA A 333 9.09 19.86 -13.54
CA ALA A 333 7.97 20.39 -12.75
C ALA A 333 7.89 19.78 -11.34
N TYR A 334 8.46 18.60 -11.16
CA TYR A 334 8.47 17.88 -9.89
C TYR A 334 9.78 18.05 -9.09
N ALA A 335 10.65 18.98 -9.43
CA ALA A 335 11.97 19.13 -8.77
C ALA A 335 11.84 19.20 -7.23
N ASN A 336 10.81 19.87 -6.70
CA ASN A 336 10.57 20.00 -5.26
C ASN A 336 10.17 18.66 -4.58
N ALA A 337 9.74 17.66 -5.34
CA ALA A 337 9.47 16.32 -4.82
C ALA A 337 10.75 15.58 -4.40
N ALA A 338 11.91 15.97 -4.92
CA ALA A 338 13.18 15.31 -4.62
C ALA A 338 13.54 15.36 -3.14
N LEU A 339 13.39 16.53 -2.48
CA LEU A 339 13.65 16.66 -1.05
C LEU A 339 12.61 15.85 -0.22
N ALA A 340 11.33 15.85 -0.64
CA ALA A 340 10.32 15.02 0.00
C ALA A 340 10.68 13.53 -0.12
N LEU A 341 11.15 13.08 -1.29
CA LEU A 341 11.59 11.70 -1.50
C LEU A 341 12.81 11.34 -0.62
N ARG A 342 13.79 12.28 -0.50
CA ARG A 342 14.94 12.09 0.40
C ARG A 342 14.54 11.86 1.85
N ILE A 343 13.48 12.51 2.32
CA ILE A 343 12.97 12.35 3.68
C ILE A 343 12.14 11.05 3.76
N LEU A 344 11.15 10.89 2.86
CA LEU A 344 10.20 9.78 2.89
C LEU A 344 10.87 8.41 2.76
N VAL A 345 11.95 8.30 2.00
CA VAL A 345 12.58 7.00 1.78
C VAL A 345 13.11 6.35 3.06
N TRP A 346 13.44 7.13 4.08
CA TRP A 346 13.85 6.61 5.39
C TRP A 346 12.72 5.91 6.15
N THR A 347 11.47 6.18 5.78
CA THR A 347 10.29 5.45 6.24
C THR A 347 10.36 3.97 5.85
N LEU A 348 11.01 3.62 4.73
CA LEU A 348 11.08 2.26 4.21
C LEU A 348 11.67 1.27 5.22
N ILE A 349 12.66 1.70 6.01
CA ILE A 349 13.36 0.82 6.97
C ILE A 349 12.41 0.36 8.07
N PRO A 350 11.83 1.25 8.91
CA PRO A 350 10.91 0.82 9.96
C PRO A 350 9.64 0.19 9.38
N LEU A 351 9.15 0.65 8.25
CA LEU A 351 7.94 0.12 7.60
C LEU A 351 8.12 -1.34 7.17
N CYS A 352 9.26 -1.69 6.57
CA CYS A 352 9.59 -3.08 6.23
C CYS A 352 9.58 -4.00 7.46
N ILE A 353 10.13 -3.52 8.56
CA ILE A 353 10.15 -4.27 9.83
C ILE A 353 8.73 -4.38 10.41
N ASN A 354 7.94 -3.31 10.36
CA ASN A 354 6.57 -3.27 10.85
C ASN A 354 5.66 -4.28 10.13
N TYR A 355 5.85 -4.52 8.82
CA TYR A 355 5.12 -5.57 8.09
C TYR A 355 5.40 -6.97 8.65
N ILE A 356 6.65 -7.30 8.99
CA ILE A 356 7.02 -8.59 9.58
C ILE A 356 6.45 -8.71 11.00
N MET A 357 6.58 -7.65 11.80
CA MET A 357 6.04 -7.62 13.16
C MET A 357 4.52 -7.79 13.15
N GLY A 358 3.80 -7.11 12.24
CA GLY A 358 2.36 -7.23 12.09
C GLY A 358 1.91 -8.64 11.72
N ALA A 359 2.56 -9.27 10.74
CA ALA A 359 2.28 -10.67 10.39
C ALA A 359 2.55 -11.63 11.56
N THR A 360 3.63 -11.40 12.29
CA THR A 360 3.99 -12.23 13.46
C THR A 360 3.01 -12.01 14.61
N MET A 361 2.52 -10.79 14.86
CA MET A 361 1.49 -10.52 15.86
C MET A 361 0.19 -11.28 15.59
N ILE A 362 -0.22 -11.36 14.33
CA ILE A 362 -1.37 -12.19 13.93
C ILE A 362 -1.09 -13.67 14.25
N ALA A 363 0.11 -14.16 13.92
CA ALA A 363 0.48 -15.56 14.16
C ALA A 363 0.48 -15.94 15.64
N ILE A 364 0.76 -15.01 16.56
CA ILE A 364 0.76 -15.23 18.02
C ILE A 364 -0.52 -14.78 18.71
N HIS A 365 -1.60 -14.48 17.97
CA HIS A 365 -2.91 -14.04 18.47
C HIS A 365 -2.86 -12.75 19.32
N LYS A 366 -1.99 -11.79 18.93
CA LYS A 366 -1.83 -10.48 19.59
C LYS A 366 -2.35 -9.31 18.75
N GLU A 367 -3.24 -9.56 17.83
CA GLU A 367 -3.83 -8.55 16.93
C GLU A 367 -4.58 -7.43 17.67
N LYS A 368 -5.14 -7.72 18.87
CA LYS A 368 -5.77 -6.68 19.69
C LYS A 368 -4.75 -5.66 20.21
N GLU A 369 -3.60 -6.15 20.70
CA GLU A 369 -2.51 -5.26 21.15
C GLU A 369 -1.97 -4.45 19.96
N GLY A 370 -1.83 -5.09 18.78
CA GLY A 370 -1.46 -4.41 17.53
C GLY A 370 -2.45 -3.32 17.12
N MET A 371 -3.74 -3.55 17.28
CA MET A 371 -4.78 -2.57 16.99
C MET A 371 -4.66 -1.33 17.89
N TYR A 372 -4.35 -1.48 19.18
CA TYR A 372 -4.11 -0.34 20.08
C TYR A 372 -2.91 0.49 19.65
N ILE A 373 -1.81 -0.16 19.27
CA ILE A 373 -0.63 0.57 18.75
C ILE A 373 -0.99 1.30 17.46
N LEU A 374 -1.74 0.67 16.57
CA LEU A 374 -2.19 1.28 15.32
C LEU A 374 -3.11 2.51 15.56
N PHE A 375 -3.99 2.43 16.55
CA PHE A 375 -4.80 3.58 16.97
C PHE A 375 -3.92 4.74 17.47
N LEU A 376 -3.00 4.45 18.39
CA LEU A 376 -2.07 5.47 18.91
C LEU A 376 -1.22 6.05 17.77
N ASN A 377 -0.79 5.21 16.84
CA ASN A 377 -0.04 5.62 15.66
C ASN A 377 -0.82 6.59 14.77
N ALA A 378 -2.11 6.31 14.52
CA ALA A 378 -2.97 7.22 13.77
C ALA A 378 -3.14 8.58 14.48
N VAL A 379 -3.29 8.57 15.80
CA VAL A 379 -3.38 9.81 16.62
C VAL A 379 -2.07 10.61 16.54
N VAL A 380 -0.92 9.96 16.74
CA VAL A 380 0.40 10.59 16.63
C VAL A 380 0.61 11.16 15.23
N ASN A 381 0.22 10.42 14.19
CA ASN A 381 0.30 10.88 12.80
C ASN A 381 -0.50 12.16 12.56
N ILE A 382 -1.76 12.21 13.03
CA ILE A 382 -2.60 13.41 12.92
C ILE A 382 -1.94 14.59 13.63
N ILE A 383 -1.49 14.41 14.88
CA ILE A 383 -0.87 15.47 15.67
C ILE A 383 0.39 16.00 14.97
N LEU A 384 1.28 15.11 14.53
CA LEU A 384 2.50 15.51 13.83
C LEU A 384 2.20 16.25 12.53
N ASN A 385 1.23 15.80 11.75
CA ASN A 385 0.82 16.47 10.51
C ASN A 385 0.23 17.86 10.80
N LEU A 386 -0.62 18.01 11.82
CA LEU A 386 -1.18 19.29 12.23
C LEU A 386 -0.11 20.30 12.69
N LEU A 387 0.97 19.84 13.29
CA LEU A 387 2.08 20.66 13.78
C LEU A 387 3.10 21.00 12.67
N LEU A 388 3.40 20.03 11.79
CA LEU A 388 4.51 20.16 10.86
C LEU A 388 4.09 20.66 9.48
N ILE A 389 2.90 20.31 8.97
CA ILE A 389 2.45 20.78 7.65
C ILE A 389 2.34 22.31 7.58
N PRO A 390 1.76 23.03 8.57
CA PRO A 390 1.67 24.49 8.51
C PRO A 390 3.03 25.19 8.47
N LYS A 391 4.08 24.54 8.99
CA LYS A 391 5.44 25.11 9.06
C LYS A 391 6.31 24.71 7.87
N TYR A 392 6.21 23.45 7.44
CA TYR A 392 7.15 22.85 6.49
C TYR A 392 6.47 22.27 5.25
N SER A 393 5.15 22.47 5.07
CA SER A 393 4.39 22.02 3.90
C SER A 393 4.57 20.51 3.65
N LEU A 394 4.85 20.06 2.40
CA LEU A 394 5.07 18.65 2.06
C LEU A 394 6.24 17.99 2.82
N TYR A 395 7.25 18.76 3.17
CA TYR A 395 8.38 18.24 3.95
C TYR A 395 7.97 17.93 5.39
N GLY A 396 7.04 18.74 5.94
CA GLY A 396 6.42 18.48 7.23
C GLY A 396 5.65 17.18 7.26
N ALA A 397 4.86 16.91 6.21
CA ALA A 397 4.17 15.64 6.04
C ALA A 397 5.15 14.46 5.92
N ALA A 398 6.23 14.62 5.15
CA ALA A 398 7.27 13.61 5.00
C ALA A 398 7.96 13.28 6.33
N ILE A 399 8.32 14.30 7.12
CA ILE A 399 8.90 14.12 8.46
C ILE A 399 7.91 13.45 9.40
N ALA A 400 6.63 13.88 9.39
CA ALA A 400 5.58 13.27 10.19
C ALA A 400 5.46 11.78 9.90
N THR A 401 5.49 11.38 8.63
CA THR A 401 5.42 9.97 8.22
C THR A 401 6.61 9.17 8.76
N VAL A 402 7.84 9.68 8.64
CA VAL A 402 9.04 8.99 9.19
C VAL A 402 8.94 8.83 10.71
N LEU A 403 8.60 9.89 11.44
CA LEU A 403 8.48 9.85 12.90
C LEU A 403 7.38 8.92 13.36
N THR A 404 6.26 8.89 12.64
CA THR A 404 5.14 8.02 12.92
C THR A 404 5.50 6.55 12.71
N GLU A 405 6.26 6.21 11.67
CA GLU A 405 6.73 4.83 11.45
C GLU A 405 7.74 4.37 12.50
N ILE A 406 8.59 5.27 12.98
CA ILE A 406 9.50 4.97 14.10
C ILE A 406 8.70 4.73 15.39
N PHE A 407 7.66 5.53 15.65
CA PHE A 407 6.77 5.32 16.79
C PHE A 407 6.05 3.96 16.68
N TYR A 408 5.53 3.63 15.50
CA TYR A 408 4.85 2.37 15.22
C TYR A 408 5.79 1.16 15.44
N PHE A 409 7.02 1.25 14.91
CA PHE A 409 8.09 0.28 15.15
C PHE A 409 8.36 0.08 16.64
N SER A 410 8.49 1.17 17.40
CA SER A 410 8.80 1.11 18.83
C SER A 410 7.70 0.40 19.62
N GLY A 411 6.42 0.68 19.33
CA GLY A 411 5.28 0.01 19.93
C GLY A 411 5.22 -1.49 19.61
N TYR A 412 5.41 -1.85 18.35
CA TYR A 412 5.43 -3.25 17.92
C TYR A 412 6.63 -3.99 18.49
N TYR A 413 7.81 -3.38 18.48
CA TYR A 413 9.02 -3.98 19.05
C TYR A 413 8.85 -4.26 20.55
N TYR A 414 8.22 -3.35 21.30
CA TYR A 414 7.93 -3.55 22.73
C TYR A 414 7.07 -4.79 22.98
N ILE A 415 5.99 -4.97 22.20
CA ILE A 415 5.11 -6.15 22.32
C ILE A 415 5.85 -7.42 21.92
N MET A 416 6.55 -7.39 20.77
CA MET A 416 7.27 -8.55 20.26
C MET A 416 8.39 -9.01 21.19
N SER A 417 9.12 -8.07 21.80
CA SER A 417 10.19 -8.38 22.77
C SER A 417 9.68 -9.10 24.02
N ARG A 418 8.43 -8.84 24.43
CA ARG A 418 7.80 -9.53 25.57
C ARG A 418 7.31 -10.93 25.24
N HIS A 419 6.80 -11.15 24.05
CA HIS A 419 6.14 -12.41 23.70
C HIS A 419 7.04 -13.42 23.02
N ILE A 420 7.91 -12.96 22.11
CA ILE A 420 8.79 -13.83 21.31
C ILE A 420 10.24 -13.78 21.83
N GLY A 421 10.78 -12.58 21.97
CA GLY A 421 12.14 -12.35 22.39
C GLY A 421 12.69 -11.05 21.82
N LYS A 422 13.81 -10.61 22.38
CA LYS A 422 14.53 -9.42 21.90
C LYS A 422 15.35 -9.77 20.67
N ILE A 423 15.29 -8.91 19.66
CA ILE A 423 16.20 -8.92 18.53
C ILE A 423 17.18 -7.78 18.73
N ASP A 424 18.46 -8.07 18.52
CA ASP A 424 19.49 -7.03 18.48
C ASP A 424 19.41 -6.29 17.15
N VAL A 425 18.58 -5.24 17.14
CA VAL A 425 18.36 -4.39 15.95
C VAL A 425 19.66 -3.74 15.48
N LEU A 426 20.56 -3.39 16.42
CA LEU A 426 21.82 -2.74 16.07
C LEU A 426 22.71 -3.66 15.23
N SER A 427 22.84 -4.93 15.63
CA SER A 427 23.60 -5.92 14.86
C SER A 427 23.04 -6.18 13.47
N LEU A 428 21.71 -6.06 13.30
CA LEU A 428 21.03 -6.22 12.01
C LEU A 428 21.27 -5.04 11.07
N VAL A 429 21.38 -3.83 11.61
CA VAL A 429 21.49 -2.59 10.84
C VAL A 429 22.95 -2.24 10.52
N LEU A 430 23.90 -2.56 11.40
CA LEU A 430 25.27 -2.04 11.32
C LEU A 430 26.00 -2.44 10.03
N LYS A 431 26.00 -3.74 9.68
CA LYS A 431 26.70 -4.23 8.49
C LYS A 431 26.10 -3.67 7.19
N PRO A 432 24.78 -3.74 6.95
CA PRO A 432 24.19 -3.13 5.75
C PRO A 432 24.32 -1.59 5.72
N LEU A 433 24.37 -0.93 6.87
CA LEU A 433 24.60 0.52 6.93
C LEU A 433 26.03 0.87 6.48
N ILE A 434 27.05 0.16 6.98
CA ILE A 434 28.44 0.36 6.56
C ILE A 434 28.58 0.10 5.05
N ALA A 435 28.05 -1.01 4.56
CA ALA A 435 28.06 -1.35 3.14
C ALA A 435 27.35 -0.28 2.29
N SER A 436 26.21 0.25 2.78
CA SER A 436 25.46 1.29 2.10
C SER A 436 26.16 2.65 2.12
N LEU A 437 26.90 2.98 3.17
CA LEU A 437 27.70 4.19 3.22
C LEU A 437 28.86 4.13 2.21
N ILE A 438 29.56 2.99 2.10
CA ILE A 438 30.60 2.80 1.07
C ILE A 438 29.98 2.88 -0.33
N MET A 439 28.85 2.22 -0.57
CA MET A 439 28.08 2.36 -1.80
C MET A 439 27.74 3.83 -2.08
N GLY A 440 27.28 4.55 -1.06
CA GLY A 440 26.93 5.96 -1.16
C GLY A 440 28.10 6.84 -1.55
N MET A 441 29.30 6.60 -1.00
CA MET A 441 30.53 7.31 -1.40
C MET A 441 30.84 7.08 -2.88
N VAL A 442 30.78 5.82 -3.35
CA VAL A 442 31.04 5.51 -4.76
C VAL A 442 30.03 6.19 -5.68
N ILE A 443 28.73 6.16 -5.33
CA ILE A 443 27.68 6.86 -6.08
C ILE A 443 27.96 8.38 -6.11
N TYR A 444 28.32 8.98 -4.98
CA TYR A 444 28.58 10.41 -4.86
C TYR A 444 29.74 10.86 -5.77
N TYR A 445 30.88 10.15 -5.76
CA TYR A 445 32.00 10.46 -6.66
C TYR A 445 31.71 10.19 -8.13
N SER A 446 30.76 9.30 -8.41
CA SER A 446 30.35 8.94 -9.78
C SER A 446 29.07 9.65 -10.22
N ILE A 447 28.59 10.66 -9.49
CA ILE A 447 27.27 11.28 -9.66
C ILE A 447 26.98 11.76 -11.07
N ASN A 448 28.00 12.10 -11.88
CA ASN A 448 27.85 12.57 -13.26
C ASN A 448 27.38 11.48 -14.25
N LEU A 449 27.44 10.21 -13.86
CA LEU A 449 26.97 9.11 -14.71
C LEU A 449 25.43 9.07 -14.81
N ASN A 450 24.95 8.31 -15.80
CA ASN A 450 23.52 8.04 -15.95
C ASN A 450 22.97 7.31 -14.71
N VAL A 451 21.74 7.67 -14.31
CA VAL A 451 21.10 7.10 -13.10
C VAL A 451 20.99 5.58 -13.14
N ILE A 452 20.73 4.96 -14.30
CA ILE A 452 20.65 3.50 -14.44
C ILE A 452 22.00 2.87 -14.15
N VAL A 453 23.09 3.46 -14.66
CA VAL A 453 24.46 3.02 -14.39
C VAL A 453 24.79 3.17 -12.91
N LEU A 454 24.39 4.28 -12.28
CA LEU A 454 24.62 4.53 -10.85
C LEU A 454 23.88 3.50 -9.97
N VAL A 455 22.66 3.14 -10.33
CA VAL A 455 21.89 2.10 -9.62
C VAL A 455 22.58 0.73 -9.75
N ALA A 456 23.01 0.36 -10.96
CA ALA A 456 23.73 -0.89 -11.20
C ALA A 456 25.08 -0.94 -10.44
N LEU A 457 25.86 0.15 -10.53
CA LEU A 457 27.12 0.30 -9.81
C LEU A 457 26.92 0.21 -8.29
N GLY A 458 25.90 0.92 -7.78
CA GLY A 458 25.55 0.88 -6.36
C GLY A 458 25.20 -0.55 -5.89
N ALA A 459 24.39 -1.26 -6.65
CA ALA A 459 24.02 -2.64 -6.34
C ALA A 459 25.24 -3.58 -6.32
N LEU A 460 26.17 -3.43 -7.25
CA LEU A 460 27.41 -4.21 -7.30
C LEU A 460 28.32 -3.91 -6.09
N VAL A 461 28.57 -2.63 -5.81
CA VAL A 461 29.39 -2.22 -4.66
C VAL A 461 28.79 -2.69 -3.34
N TYR A 462 27.49 -2.48 -3.15
CA TYR A 462 26.79 -2.94 -1.94
C TYR A 462 26.91 -4.46 -1.76
N SER A 463 26.64 -5.23 -2.82
CA SER A 463 26.72 -6.69 -2.77
C SER A 463 28.15 -7.18 -2.47
N ALA A 464 29.16 -6.56 -3.06
CA ALA A 464 30.56 -6.86 -2.78
C ALA A 464 30.93 -6.55 -1.32
N CYS A 465 30.52 -5.38 -0.79
CA CYS A 465 30.74 -5.02 0.61
C CYS A 465 30.03 -5.98 1.57
N MET A 466 28.79 -6.37 1.31
CA MET A 466 28.04 -7.34 2.13
C MET A 466 28.72 -8.71 2.16
N TYR A 467 29.27 -9.14 1.01
CA TYR A 467 30.06 -10.38 0.93
C TYR A 467 31.35 -10.29 1.74
N MET A 468 32.12 -9.20 1.61
CA MET A 468 33.37 -8.97 2.36
C MET A 468 33.14 -8.87 3.87
N LEU A 469 32.04 -8.24 4.31
CA LEU A 469 31.64 -8.13 5.71
C LEU A 469 31.08 -9.44 6.29
N LYS A 470 31.02 -10.50 5.48
CA LYS A 470 30.37 -11.78 5.86
C LYS A 470 29.02 -11.52 6.52
N ALA A 471 28.22 -10.66 5.90
CA ALA A 471 26.92 -10.26 6.45
C ALA A 471 25.88 -11.37 6.28
N VAL A 472 25.99 -12.19 5.24
CA VAL A 472 25.13 -13.35 4.96
C VAL A 472 25.85 -14.61 5.47
N ASN A 473 25.22 -15.31 6.41
CA ASN A 473 25.75 -16.57 6.96
C ASN A 473 25.57 -17.70 5.94
N GLU A 474 26.37 -18.78 6.07
CA GLU A 474 26.31 -19.95 5.18
C GLU A 474 24.92 -20.61 5.16
N GLU A 475 24.22 -20.64 6.30
CA GLU A 475 22.83 -21.13 6.38
C GLU A 475 21.87 -20.27 5.57
N GLU A 476 22.02 -18.96 5.60
CA GLU A 476 21.22 -18.00 4.83
C GLU A 476 21.51 -18.14 3.33
N MET A 477 22.77 -18.32 2.97
CA MET A 477 23.19 -18.57 1.60
C MET A 477 22.64 -19.90 1.08
N ALA A 478 22.60 -20.94 1.90
CA ALA A 478 22.00 -22.22 1.56
C ALA A 478 20.48 -22.10 1.38
N LEU A 479 19.79 -21.31 2.22
CA LEU A 479 18.37 -21.01 2.07
C LEU A 479 18.08 -20.23 0.77
N ILE A 480 18.88 -19.22 0.47
CA ILE A 480 18.77 -18.45 -0.78
C ILE A 480 18.99 -19.36 -1.99
N ARG A 481 20.04 -20.21 -1.97
CA ARG A 481 20.28 -21.21 -3.01
C ARG A 481 19.09 -22.16 -3.18
N LYS A 482 18.53 -22.64 -2.09
CA LYS A 482 17.37 -23.56 -2.11
C LYS A 482 16.12 -22.91 -2.69
N ILE A 483 15.88 -21.63 -2.40
CA ILE A 483 14.74 -20.86 -2.91
C ILE A 483 14.89 -20.52 -4.40
N PHE A 484 16.09 -20.13 -4.84
CA PHE A 484 16.31 -19.60 -6.19
C PHE A 484 16.89 -20.62 -7.18
N ILE A 485 17.62 -21.63 -6.72
CA ILE A 485 18.36 -22.56 -7.58
C ILE A 485 17.73 -23.97 -7.62
N GLU A 486 17.25 -24.49 -6.47
CA GLU A 486 16.67 -25.85 -6.38
C GLU A 486 15.20 -25.95 -6.78
N LYS A 487 14.59 -24.93 -7.38
CA LYS A 487 13.25 -25.00 -7.98
C LYS A 487 13.19 -25.85 -9.26
N LYS A 488 14.25 -26.59 -9.58
CA LYS A 488 14.34 -27.43 -10.80
C LYS A 488 14.23 -28.95 -10.57
N GLN A 489 13.80 -29.39 -9.39
CA GLN A 489 13.45 -30.82 -9.21
C GLN A 489 12.00 -31.02 -8.69
#